data_1b27d47bf2128059efc41a918b94190c
#
_entry.id   1b27d47bf2128059efc41a918b94190c
#
_cell.length_a   1.000
_cell.length_b   1.000
_cell.length_c   1.000
_cell.angle_alpha   90.00
_cell.angle_beta   90.00
_cell.angle_gamma   90.00
#
_symmetry.space_group_name_H-M   'P 1'
#
loop_
_entity.id
_entity.type
_entity.pdbx_description
1 polymer ?
#
loop_
_entity_poly.entity_id
_entity_poly.type
_entity_poly.pdbx_seq_one_letter_code
_entity_poly.pdbx_strand_id
1 'polypeptide(L)'
;MTNPDENCGQCYELVWSDEGGAHPDIVGKSHIIQVTNIGYDVTGDHSFDLQIPGGGQGIFDTGCVRQFPGGLFGGYYSTDDFDCGVRYGGCADESGCSRLPSELRAGCEWRFGDSYRSDNPYVRFRRVRCPAELVEISGSTPRDDDDWPALDLDAYAGGGLYSRALGRRPGFALALFLGGLM
;
A
#
# COMPACT_ATOMS: atom_id res chain seq x y z
N MET A 1 -26.11 4.18 4.29
CA MET A 1 -24.95 4.44 3.42
C MET A 1 -24.08 5.40 4.19
N THR A 2 -22.92 4.95 4.65
CA THR A 2 -21.94 5.86 5.24
C THR A 2 -21.44 6.77 4.13
N ASN A 3 -21.30 8.07 4.44
CA ASN A 3 -20.77 9.04 3.51
C ASN A 3 -19.34 8.60 3.13
N PRO A 4 -19.03 8.38 1.85
CA PRO A 4 -17.68 7.93 1.45
C PRO A 4 -16.58 8.88 1.93
N ASP A 5 -16.87 10.17 2.06
CA ASP A 5 -15.92 11.16 2.56
C ASP A 5 -15.54 10.96 4.04
N GLU A 6 -16.34 10.21 4.81
CA GLU A 6 -16.05 9.93 6.22
C GLU A 6 -14.91 8.93 6.42
N ASN A 7 -14.57 8.12 5.40
CA ASN A 7 -13.51 7.11 5.49
C ASN A 7 -12.12 7.67 5.13
N CYS A 8 -12.04 8.79 4.42
CA CYS A 8 -10.77 9.37 4.04
C CYS A 8 -9.95 9.79 5.27
N GLY A 9 -8.67 9.46 5.26
CA GLY A 9 -7.74 9.72 6.35
C GLY A 9 -7.76 8.69 7.47
N GLN A 10 -8.76 7.81 7.53
CA GLN A 10 -8.87 6.78 8.57
C GLN A 10 -7.77 5.73 8.46
N CYS A 11 -7.30 5.24 9.61
CA CYS A 11 -6.31 4.16 9.66
C CYS A 11 -6.91 2.84 10.11
N TYR A 12 -6.45 1.77 9.49
CA TYR A 12 -6.88 0.40 9.78
C TYR A 12 -5.68 -0.52 9.94
N GLU A 13 -5.77 -1.42 10.92
CA GLU A 13 -4.92 -2.59 10.99
C GLU A 13 -5.57 -3.70 10.17
N LEU A 14 -4.84 -4.23 9.21
CA LEU A 14 -5.20 -5.41 8.43
C LEU A 14 -4.40 -6.59 8.92
N VAL A 15 -5.04 -7.71 9.22
CA VAL A 15 -4.40 -8.98 9.57
C VAL A 15 -4.71 -9.98 8.48
N TRP A 16 -3.69 -10.51 7.82
CA TRP A 16 -3.84 -11.45 6.71
C TRP A 16 -4.38 -12.77 7.20
N SER A 17 -5.46 -13.26 6.58
CA SER A 17 -6.12 -14.49 6.98
C SER A 17 -5.78 -15.65 6.04
N ASP A 18 -6.01 -16.87 6.54
CA ASP A 18 -5.85 -18.10 5.78
C ASP A 18 -7.10 -18.50 4.97
N GLU A 19 -8.09 -17.61 4.94
CA GLU A 19 -9.38 -17.88 4.26
C GLU A 19 -9.25 -17.92 2.73
N GLY A 20 -8.21 -17.30 2.16
CA GLY A 20 -7.90 -17.38 0.74
C GLY A 20 -7.02 -16.23 0.24
N GLY A 21 -6.37 -16.45 -0.91
CA GLY A 21 -5.57 -15.47 -1.64
C GLY A 21 -4.24 -15.08 -1.00
N ALA A 22 -4.06 -15.24 0.31
CA ALA A 22 -2.84 -14.88 1.00
C ALA A 22 -1.74 -15.95 0.79
N HIS A 23 -0.51 -15.49 0.54
CA HIS A 23 0.64 -16.38 0.60
C HIS A 23 0.82 -16.89 2.05
N PRO A 24 1.16 -18.19 2.27
CA PRO A 24 1.28 -18.74 3.62
C PRO A 24 2.20 -17.95 4.56
N ASP A 25 3.26 -17.36 4.04
CA ASP A 25 4.25 -16.61 4.81
C ASP A 25 3.72 -15.30 5.41
N ILE A 26 2.60 -14.77 4.91
CA ILE A 26 2.00 -13.54 5.43
C ILE A 26 0.79 -13.78 6.32
N VAL A 27 0.25 -14.99 6.34
CA VAL A 27 -0.89 -15.33 7.20
C VAL A 27 -0.57 -15.03 8.67
N GLY A 28 -1.45 -14.29 9.34
CA GLY A 28 -1.28 -13.83 10.71
C GLY A 28 -0.40 -12.60 10.88
N LYS A 29 0.30 -12.16 9.85
CA LYS A 29 1.02 -10.88 9.88
C LYS A 29 0.03 -9.74 9.73
N SER A 30 0.38 -8.56 10.25
CA SER A 30 -0.46 -7.37 10.17
C SER A 30 0.22 -6.22 9.43
N HIS A 31 -0.62 -5.31 8.95
CA HIS A 31 -0.24 -4.16 8.17
C HIS A 31 -1.15 -2.99 8.57
N ILE A 32 -0.58 -1.81 8.79
CA ILE A 32 -1.35 -0.61 9.07
C ILE A 32 -1.42 0.21 7.81
N ILE A 33 -2.63 0.58 7.42
CA ILE A 33 -2.89 1.41 6.25
C ILE A 33 -3.62 2.68 6.64
N GLN A 34 -3.52 3.71 5.80
CA GLN A 34 -4.37 4.89 5.85
C GLN A 34 -5.16 5.00 4.55
N VAL A 35 -6.45 5.26 4.66
CA VAL A 35 -7.33 5.46 3.50
C VAL A 35 -7.08 6.84 2.91
N THR A 36 -6.62 6.90 1.68
CA THR A 36 -6.31 8.15 0.97
C THR A 36 -7.22 8.40 -0.22
N ASN A 37 -7.95 7.37 -0.66
CA ASN A 37 -8.89 7.45 -1.77
C ASN A 37 -10.01 6.43 -1.61
N ILE A 38 -11.12 6.64 -2.32
CA ILE A 38 -12.23 5.71 -2.41
C ILE A 38 -12.44 5.39 -3.89
N GLY A 39 -12.22 4.12 -4.25
CA GLY A 39 -12.43 3.63 -5.61
C GLY A 39 -13.89 3.29 -5.90
N TYR A 40 -14.37 3.63 -7.09
CA TYR A 40 -15.70 3.22 -7.57
C TYR A 40 -15.71 1.81 -8.16
N ASP A 41 -14.57 1.26 -8.45
CA ASP A 41 -14.35 -0.08 -9.00
C ASP A 41 -14.17 -1.17 -7.94
N VAL A 42 -13.99 -0.78 -6.68
CA VAL A 42 -14.02 -1.69 -5.56
C VAL A 42 -15.47 -2.02 -5.22
N THR A 43 -15.95 -3.16 -5.69
CA THR A 43 -17.36 -3.55 -5.61
C THR A 43 -17.72 -4.39 -4.39
N GLY A 44 -16.74 -4.83 -3.63
CA GLY A 44 -16.95 -5.62 -2.40
C GLY A 44 -17.16 -4.73 -1.18
N ASP A 45 -18.08 -5.11 -0.30
CA ASP A 45 -18.16 -4.52 1.03
C ASP A 45 -16.86 -4.83 1.79
N HIS A 46 -16.28 -3.81 2.45
CA HIS A 46 -15.07 -3.94 3.25
C HIS A 46 -13.83 -4.40 2.47
N SER A 47 -13.69 -3.94 1.22
CA SER A 47 -12.52 -4.19 0.39
C SER A 47 -11.53 -3.04 0.47
N PHE A 48 -10.23 -3.35 0.39
CA PHE A 48 -9.14 -2.39 0.42
C PHE A 48 -8.25 -2.61 -0.80
N ASP A 49 -8.09 -1.58 -1.64
CA ASP A 49 -7.08 -1.59 -2.68
C ASP A 49 -5.77 -1.08 -2.10
N LEU A 50 -4.79 -1.96 -1.95
CA LEU A 50 -3.46 -1.60 -1.45
C LEU A 50 -2.58 -1.17 -2.60
N GLN A 51 -2.18 0.09 -2.61
CA GLN A 51 -1.22 0.57 -3.59
C GLN A 51 0.20 0.16 -3.18
N ILE A 52 0.71 -0.86 -3.85
CA ILE A 52 2.08 -1.36 -3.66
C ILE A 52 2.87 -1.08 -4.94
N PRO A 53 4.02 -0.39 -4.88
CA PRO A 53 4.83 -0.13 -6.06
C PRO A 53 5.15 -1.40 -6.84
N GLY A 54 5.02 -1.34 -8.17
CA GLY A 54 5.19 -2.50 -9.04
C GLY A 54 4.05 -3.52 -9.03
N GLY A 55 2.94 -3.24 -8.32
CA GLY A 55 1.77 -4.13 -8.23
C GLY A 55 0.79 -4.04 -9.39
N GLY A 56 1.06 -3.21 -10.39
CA GLY A 56 0.14 -2.90 -11.48
C GLY A 56 -0.59 -1.58 -11.24
N GLN A 57 -1.06 -0.94 -12.30
CA GLN A 57 -1.72 0.37 -12.25
C GLN A 57 -3.24 0.29 -12.45
N GLY A 58 -3.77 -0.87 -12.81
CA GLY A 58 -5.19 -1.05 -13.05
C GLY A 58 -5.70 -0.19 -14.22
N ILE A 59 -6.90 0.37 -14.08
CA ILE A 59 -7.57 1.14 -15.13
C ILE A 59 -6.90 2.51 -15.36
N PHE A 60 -6.38 3.14 -14.30
CA PHE A 60 -5.86 4.52 -14.33
C PHE A 60 -4.33 4.55 -14.38
N ASP A 61 -3.77 4.23 -15.53
CA ASP A 61 -2.33 4.02 -15.74
C ASP A 61 -1.50 5.28 -16.03
N THR A 62 -2.12 6.46 -16.08
CA THR A 62 -1.41 7.70 -16.40
C THR A 62 -0.95 8.51 -15.18
N GLY A 63 -1.38 8.15 -13.98
CA GLY A 63 -1.10 8.88 -12.74
C GLY A 63 0.39 8.86 -12.39
N CYS A 64 0.97 7.68 -12.30
CA CYS A 64 2.38 7.50 -11.96
C CYS A 64 3.31 8.17 -12.97
N VAL A 65 3.04 8.04 -14.26
CA VAL A 65 3.85 8.67 -15.32
C VAL A 65 3.86 10.20 -15.19
N ARG A 66 2.75 10.80 -14.80
CA ARG A 66 2.66 12.25 -14.58
C ARG A 66 3.34 12.71 -13.30
N GLN A 67 3.28 11.90 -12.26
CA GLN A 67 3.88 12.22 -10.95
C GLN A 67 5.40 12.13 -10.97
N PHE A 68 5.95 11.23 -11.77
CA PHE A 68 7.39 10.99 -11.86
C PHE A 68 7.91 11.30 -13.28
N PRO A 69 8.11 12.59 -13.63
CA PRO A 69 8.48 12.96 -15.01
C PRO A 69 9.93 12.62 -15.39
N GLY A 70 10.77 12.28 -14.43
CA GLY A 70 12.20 12.07 -14.64
C GLY A 70 12.59 10.61 -14.90
N GLY A 71 12.15 10.01 -16.00
CA GLY A 71 12.38 8.59 -16.33
C GLY A 71 13.83 8.10 -16.25
N LEU A 72 14.02 6.82 -16.41
CA LEU A 72 15.35 6.17 -16.44
C LEU A 72 16.24 6.83 -17.48
N PHE A 73 17.50 7.10 -17.11
CA PHE A 73 18.49 7.74 -17.97
C PHE A 73 18.12 9.15 -18.45
N GLY A 74 17.26 9.88 -17.73
CA GLY A 74 16.87 11.25 -18.07
C GLY A 74 15.76 11.34 -19.13
N GLY A 75 15.12 10.22 -19.48
CA GLY A 75 13.93 10.16 -20.31
C GLY A 75 12.63 10.30 -19.51
N TYR A 76 11.54 9.84 -20.10
CA TYR A 76 10.25 9.74 -19.41
C TYR A 76 10.00 8.30 -19.00
N TYR A 77 9.38 8.10 -17.83
CA TYR A 77 8.84 6.81 -17.47
C TYR A 77 7.67 6.47 -18.39
N SER A 78 7.56 5.20 -18.77
CA SER A 78 6.37 4.64 -19.43
C SER A 78 5.44 4.02 -18.40
N THR A 79 4.22 3.72 -18.79
CA THR A 79 3.28 2.94 -17.95
C THR A 79 3.89 1.57 -17.59
N ASP A 80 4.57 0.93 -18.53
CA ASP A 80 5.21 -0.37 -18.32
C ASP A 80 6.34 -0.34 -17.29
N ASP A 81 6.94 0.82 -17.02
CA ASP A 81 7.95 0.95 -15.97
C ASP A 81 7.33 0.80 -14.57
N PHE A 82 6.05 1.16 -14.39
CA PHE A 82 5.36 1.07 -13.10
C PHE A 82 4.65 -0.27 -12.88
N ASP A 83 4.34 -1.01 -13.94
CA ASP A 83 3.61 -2.28 -13.86
C ASP A 83 4.32 -3.44 -14.57
N CYS A 84 5.58 -3.25 -14.96
CA CYS A 84 6.38 -4.26 -15.67
C CYS A 84 5.70 -4.80 -16.95
N GLY A 85 4.83 -4.00 -17.56
CA GLY A 85 4.03 -4.41 -18.72
C GLY A 85 2.78 -5.23 -18.38
N VAL A 86 2.47 -5.42 -17.09
CA VAL A 86 1.30 -6.18 -16.63
C VAL A 86 0.41 -5.28 -15.79
N ARG A 87 -0.56 -4.64 -16.43
CA ARG A 87 -1.47 -3.65 -15.82
C ARG A 87 -2.17 -4.14 -14.55
N TYR A 88 -2.62 -5.39 -14.54
CA TYR A 88 -3.25 -6.06 -13.41
C TYR A 88 -2.33 -7.14 -12.86
N GLY A 89 -1.72 -6.93 -11.71
CA GLY A 89 -0.81 -7.85 -11.07
C GLY A 89 0.65 -7.40 -11.03
N GLY A 90 1.10 -6.58 -12.00
CA GLY A 90 2.39 -5.93 -11.96
C GLY A 90 3.59 -6.84 -12.20
N CYS A 91 4.73 -6.48 -11.62
CA CYS A 91 6.00 -7.21 -11.78
C CYS A 91 5.89 -8.64 -11.28
N ALA A 92 6.39 -9.57 -12.09
CA ALA A 92 6.38 -11.00 -11.75
C ALA A 92 7.48 -11.37 -10.72
N ASP A 93 8.57 -10.62 -10.69
CA ASP A 93 9.71 -10.83 -9.80
C ASP A 93 10.37 -9.51 -9.41
N GLU A 94 11.29 -9.57 -8.44
CA GLU A 94 11.98 -8.41 -7.86
C GLU A 94 12.84 -7.64 -8.87
N SER A 95 13.31 -8.29 -9.93
CA SER A 95 14.17 -7.62 -10.92
C SER A 95 13.45 -6.46 -11.63
N GLY A 96 12.13 -6.58 -11.77
CA GLY A 96 11.27 -5.53 -12.31
C GLY A 96 11.27 -4.24 -11.50
N CYS A 97 11.55 -4.31 -10.20
CA CYS A 97 11.58 -3.15 -9.31
C CYS A 97 12.63 -2.10 -9.71
N SER A 98 13.70 -2.53 -10.37
CA SER A 98 14.77 -1.64 -10.86
C SER A 98 14.27 -0.62 -11.90
N ARG A 99 13.14 -0.87 -12.55
CA ARG A 99 12.53 0.03 -13.55
C ARG A 99 11.81 1.21 -12.92
N LEU A 100 11.38 1.05 -11.68
CA LEU A 100 10.65 2.09 -10.94
C LEU A 100 11.55 3.28 -10.57
N PRO A 101 10.96 4.47 -10.35
CA PRO A 101 11.63 5.58 -9.67
C PRO A 101 12.28 5.12 -8.37
N SER A 102 13.44 5.70 -8.02
CA SER A 102 14.22 5.30 -6.84
C SER A 102 13.40 5.30 -5.55
N GLU A 103 12.48 6.25 -5.42
CA GLU A 103 11.60 6.45 -4.27
C GLU A 103 10.61 5.29 -4.06
N LEU A 104 10.28 4.57 -5.13
CA LEU A 104 9.31 3.48 -5.13
C LEU A 104 9.94 2.08 -5.05
N ARG A 105 11.25 1.97 -5.29
CA ARG A 105 11.93 0.66 -5.37
C ARG A 105 11.84 -0.13 -4.09
N ALA A 106 12.09 0.50 -2.96
CA ALA A 106 12.04 -0.18 -1.67
C ALA A 106 10.65 -0.79 -1.37
N GLY A 107 9.56 -0.11 -1.77
CA GLY A 107 8.21 -0.65 -1.63
C GLY A 107 7.93 -1.83 -2.56
N CYS A 108 8.50 -1.82 -3.76
CA CYS A 108 8.42 -2.93 -4.71
C CYS A 108 9.24 -4.14 -4.23
N GLU A 109 10.47 -3.93 -3.79
CA GLU A 109 11.36 -4.96 -3.25
C GLU A 109 10.75 -5.63 -2.01
N TRP A 110 10.13 -4.82 -1.12
CA TRP A 110 9.39 -5.33 0.03
C TRP A 110 8.27 -6.30 -0.38
N ARG A 111 7.53 -6.02 -1.46
CA ARG A 111 6.47 -6.92 -1.96
C ARG A 111 7.00 -8.32 -2.24
N PHE A 112 8.22 -8.43 -2.75
CA PHE A 112 8.83 -9.72 -3.07
C PHE A 112 9.56 -10.35 -1.88
N GLY A 113 10.28 -9.54 -1.09
CA GLY A 113 11.10 -10.01 0.02
C GLY A 113 10.31 -10.68 1.15
N ASP A 114 9.10 -10.22 1.41
CA ASP A 114 8.23 -10.72 2.48
C ASP A 114 7.03 -11.54 1.97
N SER A 115 7.09 -12.02 0.73
CA SER A 115 6.03 -12.83 0.08
C SER A 115 4.68 -12.10 -0.02
N TYR A 116 4.70 -10.77 -0.06
CA TYR A 116 3.50 -9.93 -0.15
C TYR A 116 2.82 -9.93 -1.53
N ARG A 117 3.33 -10.70 -2.47
CA ARG A 117 2.72 -10.92 -3.78
C ARG A 117 1.55 -11.91 -3.69
N SER A 118 0.58 -11.55 -2.87
CA SER A 118 -0.68 -12.26 -2.77
C SER A 118 -1.68 -11.68 -3.74
N ASP A 119 -2.59 -12.48 -4.26
CA ASP A 119 -3.63 -12.06 -5.18
C ASP A 119 -4.98 -12.05 -4.45
N ASN A 120 -5.56 -10.86 -4.31
CA ASN A 120 -6.83 -10.63 -3.63
C ASN A 120 -6.97 -11.39 -2.28
N PRO A 121 -6.02 -11.23 -1.35
CA PRO A 121 -6.02 -11.98 -0.09
C PRO A 121 -7.13 -11.49 0.85
N TYR A 122 -7.69 -12.43 1.60
CA TYR A 122 -8.63 -12.09 2.68
C TYR A 122 -7.89 -11.51 3.88
N VAL A 123 -8.51 -10.51 4.50
CA VAL A 123 -8.00 -9.86 5.71
C VAL A 123 -9.08 -9.74 6.76
N ARG A 124 -8.68 -9.79 8.03
CA ARG A 124 -9.45 -9.24 9.15
C ARG A 124 -8.96 -7.83 9.39
N PHE A 125 -9.83 -6.91 9.71
CA PHE A 125 -9.44 -5.52 9.89
C PHE A 125 -10.13 -4.89 11.09
N ARG A 126 -9.51 -3.86 11.65
CA ARG A 126 -10.11 -2.98 12.64
C ARG A 126 -9.62 -1.56 12.45
N ARG A 127 -10.47 -0.61 12.83
CA ARG A 127 -10.09 0.79 12.92
C ARG A 127 -9.09 0.99 14.05
N VAL A 128 -8.05 1.78 13.81
CA VAL A 128 -7.00 2.13 14.77
C VAL A 128 -6.69 3.62 14.69
N ARG A 129 -6.08 4.18 15.73
CA ARG A 129 -5.48 5.51 15.69
C ARG A 129 -4.36 5.51 14.66
N CYS A 130 -4.28 6.59 13.88
CA CYS A 130 -3.26 6.73 12.87
C CYS A 130 -1.87 6.88 13.50
N PRO A 131 -0.89 6.05 13.11
CA PRO A 131 0.50 6.28 13.47
C PRO A 131 1.01 7.64 12.98
N ALA A 132 1.84 8.29 13.79
CA ALA A 132 2.36 9.61 13.49
C ALA A 132 3.08 9.66 12.13
N GLU A 133 3.75 8.58 11.76
CA GLU A 133 4.49 8.45 10.50
C GLU A 133 3.56 8.47 9.28
N LEU A 134 2.39 7.83 9.36
CA LEU A 134 1.39 7.89 8.27
C LEU A 134 0.79 9.28 8.17
N VAL A 135 0.52 9.92 9.31
CA VAL A 135 0.03 11.30 9.35
C VAL A 135 1.05 12.29 8.76
N GLU A 136 2.34 12.11 9.08
CA GLU A 136 3.41 12.94 8.53
C GLU A 136 3.49 12.84 6.99
N ILE A 137 3.35 11.63 6.46
CA ILE A 137 3.42 11.39 5.01
C ILE A 137 2.19 11.92 4.29
N SER A 138 0.98 11.65 4.81
CA SER A 138 -0.28 12.01 4.16
C SER A 138 -0.70 13.45 4.40
N GLY A 139 -0.23 14.06 5.50
CA GLY A 139 -0.70 15.35 5.98
C GLY A 139 -2.15 15.32 6.48
N SER A 140 -2.71 14.14 6.74
CA SER A 140 -4.13 13.97 7.10
C SER A 140 -4.28 13.21 8.41
N THR A 141 -5.18 13.74 9.29
CA THR A 141 -5.60 13.07 10.52
C THR A 141 -7.12 13.10 10.59
N PRO A 142 -7.81 11.98 10.84
CA PRO A 142 -9.24 11.95 11.04
C PRO A 142 -9.66 12.77 12.26
N ARG A 143 -10.85 13.35 12.23
CA ARG A 143 -11.36 14.17 13.35
C ARG A 143 -11.60 13.34 14.61
N ASP A 144 -11.91 12.07 14.46
CA ASP A 144 -12.22 11.08 15.49
C ASP A 144 -11.02 10.16 15.82
N ASP A 145 -9.81 10.54 15.44
CA ASP A 145 -8.64 9.65 15.54
C ASP A 145 -8.33 9.28 17.00
N ASP A 146 -8.53 10.20 17.92
CA ASP A 146 -8.31 9.98 19.36
C ASP A 146 -9.32 9.00 20.01
N ASP A 147 -10.44 8.74 19.37
CA ASP A 147 -11.46 7.78 19.86
C ASP A 147 -11.04 6.33 19.62
N TRP A 148 -9.99 6.10 18.83
CA TRP A 148 -9.56 4.76 18.41
C TRP A 148 -8.30 4.32 19.16
N PRO A 149 -8.11 2.99 19.36
CA PRO A 149 -6.97 2.48 20.08
C PRO A 149 -5.67 2.76 19.32
N ALA A 150 -4.68 3.29 20.01
CA ALA A 150 -3.32 3.33 19.53
C ALA A 150 -2.73 1.91 19.51
N LEU A 151 -1.92 1.61 18.50
CA LEU A 151 -1.17 0.37 18.42
C LEU A 151 0.20 0.55 19.07
N ASP A 152 0.65 -0.48 19.77
CA ASP A 152 2.02 -0.58 20.23
C ASP A 152 2.90 -1.02 19.05
N LEU A 153 3.51 -0.05 18.39
CA LEU A 153 4.34 -0.31 17.20
C LEU A 153 5.63 -1.07 17.54
N ASP A 154 6.12 -0.97 18.78
CA ASP A 154 7.30 -1.71 19.21
C ASP A 154 7.00 -3.21 19.32
N ALA A 155 5.77 -3.58 19.69
CA ALA A 155 5.32 -4.96 19.67
C ALA A 155 5.29 -5.55 18.25
N TYR A 156 5.06 -4.72 17.24
CA TYR A 156 5.11 -5.14 15.83
C TYR A 156 6.53 -5.31 15.30
N ALA A 157 7.48 -4.49 15.76
CA ALA A 157 8.87 -4.54 15.31
C ALA A 157 9.59 -5.86 15.70
N GLY A 158 9.11 -6.54 16.74
CA GLY A 158 9.68 -7.83 17.21
C GLY A 158 9.23 -9.07 16.45
N GLY A 159 8.16 -9.00 15.67
CA GLY A 159 7.49 -10.18 15.10
C GLY A 159 7.35 -10.24 13.59
N GLY A 160 7.78 -9.26 12.82
CA GLY A 160 7.48 -9.39 11.40
C GLY A 160 7.86 -8.22 10.52
N LEU A 161 7.17 -8.02 9.54
CA LEU A 161 7.18 -7.25 8.31
C LEU A 161 7.81 -5.85 8.31
N TYR A 162 7.99 -5.20 9.44
CA TYR A 162 8.36 -3.78 9.51
C TYR A 162 9.86 -3.50 9.52
N SER A 163 10.72 -4.50 9.77
CA SER A 163 12.13 -4.25 10.08
C SER A 163 13.07 -4.15 8.89
N ARG A 164 12.65 -4.48 7.68
CA ARG A 164 13.56 -4.56 6.52
C ARG A 164 13.41 -3.48 5.45
N ALA A 165 12.23 -2.91 5.25
CA ALA A 165 11.96 -2.04 4.10
C ALA A 165 12.55 -0.63 4.19
N LEU A 166 12.88 -0.12 5.37
CA LEU A 166 13.41 1.23 5.55
C LEU A 166 14.61 1.29 6.52
N GLY A 167 15.65 0.50 6.31
CA GLY A 167 16.94 0.69 6.95
C GLY A 167 16.89 1.22 8.40
N ARG A 168 16.46 0.41 9.37
CA ARG A 168 16.39 0.71 10.83
C ARG A 168 15.23 1.62 11.30
N ARG A 169 14.21 1.90 10.49
CA ARG A 169 12.94 2.43 10.96
C ARG A 169 11.85 1.40 10.70
N PRO A 170 10.84 1.23 11.58
CA PRO A 170 9.69 0.39 11.28
C PRO A 170 9.08 0.83 9.95
N GLY A 171 8.99 -0.09 9.00
CA GLY A 171 8.51 0.21 7.66
C GLY A 171 7.02 0.41 7.66
N PHE A 172 6.57 1.60 7.34
CA PHE A 172 5.18 1.86 7.01
C PHE A 172 5.03 1.69 5.50
N ALA A 173 4.21 0.77 5.07
CA ALA A 173 3.75 0.78 3.69
C ALA A 173 2.63 1.81 3.60
N LEU A 174 2.93 2.91 2.96
CA LEU A 174 1.93 3.89 2.63
C LEU A 174 1.13 3.33 1.44
N ALA A 175 -0.11 2.98 1.67
CA ALA A 175 -1.05 2.80 0.58
C ALA A 175 -1.42 4.19 0.04
N LEU A 176 -0.57 4.75 -0.80
CA LEU A 176 -0.85 5.98 -1.53
C LEU A 176 -1.79 5.64 -2.69
N PHE A 177 -3.06 5.88 -2.51
CA PHE A 177 -4.00 5.93 -3.62
C PHE A 177 -3.81 7.25 -4.36
N LEU A 178 -3.16 7.20 -5.49
CA LEU A 178 -3.15 8.31 -6.43
C LEU A 178 -4.39 8.21 -7.33
N GLY A 179 -5.53 8.56 -6.76
CA GLY A 179 -6.73 8.78 -7.55
C GLY A 179 -6.54 10.00 -8.45
N GLY A 180 -6.59 9.80 -9.76
CA GLY A 180 -6.60 10.89 -10.71
C GLY A 180 -7.81 11.79 -10.47
N LEU A 181 -7.56 13.05 -10.17
CA LEU A 181 -8.54 14.12 -10.31
C LEU A 181 -8.94 14.23 -11.78
N MET A 182 -10.23 14.03 -12.07
CA MET A 182 -10.85 14.64 -13.24
C MET A 182 -11.05 16.12 -12.99
#